data_4c2df08e5bcfb496bc23a5cabaf72bdd
#
_entry.id   4c2df08e5bcfb496bc23a5cabaf72bdd
#
_cell.length_a   1.000
_cell.length_b   1.000
_cell.length_c   1.000
_cell.angle_alpha   90.00
_cell.angle_beta   90.00
_cell.angle_gamma   90.00
#
_symmetry.space_group_name_H-M   'P 1'
#
loop_
_entity.id
_entity.type
_entity.pdbx_description
1 polymer ?
#
loop_
_entity_poly.entity_id
_entity_poly.type
_entity_poly.pdbx_seq_one_letter_code
_entity_poly.pdbx_strand_id
1 'polypeptide(L)'
;MKCQYLIRMLAVVPALVVAGHASADSTGKWQDSQEIYSKVCGYCHEANVGPVITGRNLMPEYIQAIVRNGNRAMPAFRESEINDAALAGVVKLVSTSTSSLKK
;
A
#
# COMPACT_ATOMS: atom_id res chain seq x y z
N MET A 1 0.99 16.38 -66.35
CA MET A 1 0.52 16.84 -65.04
C MET A 1 0.55 15.62 -64.11
N LYS A 2 1.51 15.54 -63.24
CA LYS A 2 1.60 14.45 -62.31
C LYS A 2 1.19 14.94 -60.92
N CYS A 3 -0.01 14.58 -60.51
CA CYS A 3 -0.47 14.79 -59.13
C CYS A 3 0.28 13.83 -58.24
N GLN A 4 1.23 14.32 -57.49
CA GLN A 4 1.87 13.53 -56.41
C GLN A 4 1.05 13.72 -55.14
N TYR A 5 0.22 12.75 -54.87
CA TYR A 5 -0.42 12.62 -53.56
C TYR A 5 0.62 12.18 -52.54
N LEU A 6 1.14 13.13 -51.79
CA LEU A 6 1.92 12.85 -50.59
C LEU A 6 0.94 12.39 -49.48
N ILE A 7 0.81 11.09 -49.36
CA ILE A 7 0.15 10.48 -48.22
C ILE A 7 1.08 10.68 -47.01
N ARG A 8 0.78 11.70 -46.21
CA ARG A 8 1.37 11.82 -44.87
C ARG A 8 0.75 10.78 -44.01
N MET A 9 1.42 9.66 -43.79
CA MET A 9 1.09 8.72 -42.72
C MET A 9 1.39 9.41 -41.38
N LEU A 10 0.34 9.90 -40.74
CA LEU A 10 0.38 10.26 -39.33
C LEU A 10 0.50 8.97 -38.53
N ALA A 11 1.69 8.69 -38.06
CA ALA A 11 1.93 7.63 -37.09
C ALA A 11 1.28 8.06 -35.76
N VAL A 12 0.12 7.51 -35.48
CA VAL A 12 -0.50 7.62 -34.16
C VAL A 12 0.27 6.66 -33.24
N VAL A 13 1.13 7.24 -32.42
CA VAL A 13 1.79 6.49 -31.34
C VAL A 13 0.77 6.34 -30.20
N PRO A 14 0.33 5.12 -29.88
CA PRO A 14 -0.49 4.94 -28.69
C PRO A 14 0.36 5.22 -27.47
N ALA A 15 0.03 6.28 -26.75
CA ALA A 15 0.58 6.53 -25.42
C ALA A 15 0.10 5.41 -24.50
N LEU A 16 1.01 4.50 -24.12
CA LEU A 16 0.78 3.54 -23.05
C LEU A 16 0.66 4.32 -21.75
N VAL A 17 -0.56 4.57 -21.33
CA VAL A 17 -0.84 5.05 -19.98
C VAL A 17 -0.62 3.87 -19.04
N VAL A 18 0.55 3.81 -18.41
CA VAL A 18 0.78 2.91 -17.30
C VAL A 18 -0.01 3.46 -16.11
N ALA A 19 -1.24 2.98 -15.95
CA ALA A 19 -2.01 3.25 -14.75
C ALA A 19 -1.30 2.57 -13.58
N GLY A 20 -0.65 3.37 -12.72
CA GLY A 20 -0.12 2.90 -11.46
C GLY A 20 -1.30 2.36 -10.63
N HIS A 21 -1.31 1.07 -10.35
CA HIS A 21 -2.31 0.45 -9.51
C HIS A 21 -1.98 0.81 -8.06
N ALA A 22 -2.64 1.83 -7.52
CA ALA A 22 -2.78 1.96 -6.08
C ALA A 22 -3.59 0.74 -5.62
N SER A 23 -3.02 -0.09 -4.73
CA SER A 23 -3.71 -1.25 -4.18
C SER A 23 -4.81 -0.78 -3.24
N ALA A 24 -5.96 -0.42 -3.80
CA ALA A 24 -7.15 -0.16 -3.02
C ALA A 24 -7.68 -1.49 -2.46
N ASP A 25 -8.10 -1.45 -1.22
CA ASP A 25 -8.83 -2.55 -0.60
C ASP A 25 -10.13 -2.84 -1.39
N SER A 26 -10.38 -4.11 -1.67
CA SER A 26 -11.54 -4.57 -2.46
C SER A 26 -12.90 -4.24 -1.80
N THR A 27 -12.92 -3.88 -0.51
CA THR A 27 -14.12 -3.46 0.22
C THR A 27 -14.39 -1.97 0.10
N GLY A 28 -13.45 -1.18 -0.43
CA GLY A 28 -13.53 0.28 -0.52
C GLY A 28 -13.39 1.01 0.82
N LYS A 29 -13.05 0.30 1.89
CA LYS A 29 -12.88 0.87 3.23
C LYS A 29 -11.59 1.69 3.35
N TRP A 30 -10.54 1.26 2.67
CA TRP A 30 -9.22 1.88 2.70
C TRP A 30 -8.76 2.27 1.29
N GLN A 31 -8.19 3.45 1.15
CA GLN A 31 -7.68 3.92 -0.14
C GLN A 31 -6.35 3.24 -0.50
N ASP A 32 -5.46 3.11 0.49
CA ASP A 32 -4.14 2.50 0.32
C ASP A 32 -3.54 2.05 1.66
N SER A 33 -2.38 1.40 1.58
CA SER A 33 -1.65 0.92 2.75
C SER A 33 -1.13 2.03 3.64
N GLN A 34 -0.81 3.19 3.07
CA GLN A 34 -0.35 4.35 3.83
C GLN A 34 -1.47 4.91 4.71
N GLU A 35 -2.69 4.93 4.20
CA GLU A 35 -3.86 5.34 4.97
C GLU A 35 -4.10 4.41 6.17
N ILE A 36 -4.06 3.10 5.94
CA ILE A 36 -4.19 2.11 7.03
C ILE A 36 -3.10 2.31 8.07
N TYR A 37 -1.85 2.43 7.63
CA TYR A 37 -0.74 2.65 8.55
C TYR A 37 -0.95 3.91 9.39
N SER A 38 -1.23 5.04 8.76
CA SER A 38 -1.33 6.33 9.45
C SER A 38 -2.53 6.41 10.41
N LYS A 39 -3.67 5.83 10.05
CA LYS A 39 -4.91 5.92 10.82
C LYS A 39 -5.08 4.80 11.84
N VAL A 40 -4.46 3.65 11.63
CA VAL A 40 -4.59 2.48 12.49
C VAL A 40 -3.28 2.20 13.23
N CYS A 41 -2.26 1.77 12.52
CA CYS A 41 -0.99 1.35 13.13
C CYS A 41 -0.27 2.50 13.83
N GLY A 42 -0.15 3.63 13.14
CA GLY A 42 0.56 4.81 13.61
C GLY A 42 -0.08 5.46 14.84
N TYR A 43 -1.35 5.21 15.08
CA TYR A 43 -2.03 5.72 16.27
C TYR A 43 -1.34 5.31 17.57
N CYS A 44 -0.81 4.11 17.62
CA CYS A 44 -0.02 3.61 18.75
C CYS A 44 1.48 3.57 18.48
N HIS A 45 1.88 3.13 17.28
CA HIS A 45 3.28 2.86 16.94
C HIS A 45 4.09 4.11 16.58
N GLU A 46 3.44 5.24 16.30
CA GLU A 46 4.07 6.54 16.09
C GLU A 46 3.82 7.53 17.24
N ALA A 47 3.14 7.09 18.30
CA ALA A 47 2.74 7.93 19.44
C ALA A 47 3.35 7.49 20.78
N ASN A 48 4.40 6.69 20.78
CA ASN A 48 5.04 6.10 21.97
C ASN A 48 4.12 5.24 22.86
N VAL A 49 3.00 4.76 22.32
CA VAL A 49 2.11 3.79 22.99
C VAL A 49 2.57 2.38 22.72
N GLY A 50 2.88 2.06 21.47
CA GLY A 50 3.49 0.80 21.06
C GLY A 50 4.95 1.00 20.63
N PRO A 51 5.69 -0.09 20.38
CA PRO A 51 7.05 0.00 19.90
C PRO A 51 7.12 0.59 18.49
N VAL A 52 8.24 1.21 18.14
CA VAL A 52 8.53 1.61 16.75
C VAL A 52 8.64 0.34 15.90
N ILE A 53 7.89 0.28 14.80
CA ILE A 53 7.86 -0.86 13.89
C ILE A 53 8.43 -0.56 12.50
N THR A 54 8.71 0.71 12.21
CA THR A 54 9.32 1.14 10.95
C THR A 54 10.84 1.16 11.03
N GLY A 55 11.52 0.92 9.92
CA GLY A 55 12.98 0.91 9.86
C GLY A 55 13.66 -0.24 10.59
N ARG A 56 12.95 -1.33 10.88
CA ARG A 56 13.43 -2.46 11.69
C ARG A 56 13.58 -3.77 10.92
N ASN A 57 13.35 -3.80 9.64
CA ASN A 57 13.41 -5.01 8.82
C ASN A 57 12.58 -6.18 9.40
N LEU A 58 11.40 -5.88 9.93
CA LEU A 58 10.51 -6.91 10.44
C LEU A 58 10.09 -7.87 9.33
N MET A 59 10.08 -9.14 9.62
CA MET A 59 9.66 -10.16 8.66
C MET A 59 8.16 -10.03 8.38
N PRO A 60 7.73 -10.08 7.10
CA PRO A 60 6.33 -9.95 6.72
C PRO A 60 5.40 -10.91 7.46
N GLU A 61 5.79 -12.16 7.60
CA GLU A 61 5.00 -13.20 8.27
C GLU A 61 4.82 -12.92 9.77
N TYR A 62 5.84 -12.35 10.40
CA TYR A 62 5.78 -11.93 11.80
C TYR A 62 4.76 -10.80 11.98
N ILE A 63 4.81 -9.77 11.12
CA ILE A 63 3.85 -8.65 11.17
C ILE A 63 2.44 -9.18 10.98
N GLN A 64 2.22 -10.02 9.98
CA GLN A 64 0.91 -10.60 9.67
C GLN A 64 0.35 -11.39 10.87
N ALA A 65 1.17 -12.23 11.47
CA ALA A 65 0.78 -13.04 12.63
C ALA A 65 0.37 -12.16 13.83
N ILE A 66 1.16 -11.13 14.13
CA ILE A 66 0.86 -10.20 15.24
C ILE A 66 -0.43 -9.43 14.98
N VAL A 67 -0.65 -8.95 13.76
CA VAL A 67 -1.88 -8.20 13.41
C VAL A 67 -3.11 -9.10 13.52
N ARG A 68 -3.04 -10.35 13.09
CA ARG A 68 -4.18 -11.29 13.15
C ARG A 68 -4.46 -11.83 14.54
N ASN A 69 -3.45 -12.05 15.34
CA ASN A 69 -3.60 -12.64 16.67
C ASN A 69 -3.64 -11.62 17.81
N GLY A 70 -3.15 -10.41 17.56
CA GLY A 70 -2.91 -9.44 18.63
C GLY A 70 -1.68 -9.80 19.49
N ASN A 71 -1.26 -8.87 20.32
CA ASN A 71 -0.18 -9.09 21.28
C ASN A 71 -0.29 -8.09 22.42
N ARG A 72 -0.54 -8.57 23.64
CA ARG A 72 -0.72 -7.74 24.83
C ARG A 72 -1.82 -6.67 24.60
N ALA A 73 -1.48 -5.37 24.69
CA ALA A 73 -2.41 -4.27 24.48
C ALA A 73 -2.76 -4.06 22.98
N MET A 74 -1.98 -4.61 22.06
CA MET A 74 -2.31 -4.55 20.63
C MET A 74 -3.48 -5.50 20.32
N PRO A 75 -4.61 -5.00 19.83
CA PRO A 75 -5.74 -5.85 19.49
C PRO A 75 -5.46 -6.71 18.27
N ALA A 76 -6.20 -7.81 18.14
CA ALA A 76 -6.27 -8.58 16.90
C ALA A 76 -7.18 -7.86 15.91
N PHE A 77 -6.72 -7.68 14.68
CA PHE A 77 -7.51 -7.09 13.60
C PHE A 77 -8.14 -8.20 12.74
N ARG A 78 -9.43 -8.13 12.57
CA ARG A 78 -10.20 -9.11 11.81
C ARG A 78 -10.16 -8.76 10.31
N GLU A 79 -10.48 -9.74 9.49
CA GLU A 79 -10.59 -9.55 8.04
C GLU A 79 -11.69 -8.52 7.67
N SER A 80 -12.74 -8.41 8.47
CA SER A 80 -13.76 -7.38 8.31
C SER A 80 -13.29 -5.95 8.58
N GLU A 81 -12.16 -5.79 9.26
CA GLU A 81 -11.56 -4.49 9.57
C GLU A 81 -10.44 -4.16 8.58
N ILE A 82 -9.55 -5.12 8.34
CA ILE A 82 -8.45 -5.04 7.37
C ILE A 82 -8.42 -6.39 6.67
N ASN A 83 -8.88 -6.46 5.43
CA ASN A 83 -8.89 -7.71 4.68
C ASN A 83 -7.47 -8.17 4.33
N ASP A 84 -7.32 -9.40 3.85
CA ASP A 84 -6.01 -9.99 3.58
C ASP A 84 -5.21 -9.21 2.53
N ALA A 85 -5.85 -8.68 1.49
CA ALA A 85 -5.19 -7.88 0.47
C ALA A 85 -4.67 -6.56 1.04
N ALA A 86 -5.48 -5.86 1.83
CA ALA A 86 -5.11 -4.63 2.51
C ALA A 86 -3.99 -4.88 3.53
N LEU A 87 -4.07 -5.97 4.29
CA LEU A 87 -3.03 -6.35 5.25
C LEU A 87 -1.71 -6.66 4.55
N ALA A 88 -1.72 -7.40 3.44
CA ALA A 88 -0.51 -7.68 2.66
C ALA A 88 0.18 -6.39 2.21
N GLY A 89 -0.57 -5.38 1.81
CA GLY A 89 -0.05 -4.07 1.44
C GLY A 89 0.62 -3.35 2.61
N VAL A 90 -0.02 -3.31 3.78
CA VAL A 90 0.55 -2.70 5.00
C VAL A 90 1.77 -3.47 5.49
N VAL A 91 1.73 -4.79 5.47
CA VAL A 91 2.87 -5.63 5.84
C VAL A 91 4.08 -5.31 4.98
N LYS A 92 3.89 -5.21 3.65
CA LYS A 92 4.95 -4.82 2.72
C LYS A 92 5.47 -3.41 3.05
N LEU A 93 4.58 -2.46 3.28
CA LEU A 93 4.94 -1.07 3.60
C LEU A 93 5.82 -1.00 4.86
N VAL A 94 5.44 -1.69 5.92
CA VAL A 94 6.18 -1.70 7.20
C VAL A 94 7.50 -2.46 7.07
N SER A 95 7.49 -3.66 6.49
CA SER A 95 8.69 -4.50 6.36
C SER A 95 9.79 -3.85 5.53
N THR A 96 9.43 -3.06 4.52
CA THR A 96 10.37 -2.37 3.62
C THR A 96 10.66 -0.93 4.05
N SER A 97 10.03 -0.43 5.11
CA SER A 97 10.24 0.94 5.58
C SER A 97 11.64 1.16 6.12
N THR A 98 12.23 2.32 5.82
CA THR A 98 13.55 2.74 6.29
C THR A 98 13.49 3.80 7.39
N SER A 99 12.32 4.42 7.58
CA SER A 99 12.09 5.48 8.55
C SER A 99 10.60 5.57 8.91
N SER A 100 10.25 6.51 9.79
CA SER A 100 8.84 6.76 10.14
C SER A 100 7.98 7.00 8.91
N LEU A 101 6.80 6.38 8.90
CA LEU A 101 5.78 6.51 7.85
C LEU A 101 4.71 7.55 8.21
N LYS A 102 4.86 8.21 9.34
CA LYS A 102 3.97 9.29 9.76
C LYS A 102 4.23 10.52 8.89
N LYS A 103 3.18 11.00 8.26
CA LYS A 103 3.15 12.32 7.62
C LYS A 103 2.34 13.29 8.46
#